data_27fa97bc3e9a72f9b56c303e38a4c5bb
#
_entry.id   27fa97bc3e9a72f9b56c303e38a4c5bb
#
_cell.length_a   1.000
_cell.length_b   1.000
_cell.length_c   1.000
_cell.angle_alpha   90.00
_cell.angle_beta   90.00
_cell.angle_gamma   90.00
#
_symmetry.space_group_name_H-M   'P 1'
#
loop_
_entity.id
_entity.type
_entity.pdbx_description
1 polymer ?
#
loop_
_entity_poly.entity_id
_entity_poly.type
_entity_poly.pdbx_seq_one_letter_code
_entity_poly.pdbx_strand_id
1 'polypeptide(L)'
;RKYLTPFAPDQSGAVSVLYELGGILVICDAGGCVGNVCGFDEPRWFSRKSAIFSAGLRDMDAILGRDDRLVAKMTSAVEKLDVSFAAIIGTPVPAVIGTDYKALGRMTEKKTGLPVLTIDTNGMDLYDRGQEKAWLALFKKFAVDEMPVEKGRVGIIGATPQDLSDLSAGDQLRQIFAADGKKAVCYGMGDGLDAVKQAASAEYNLVVSPSALETAKYLQKQFGTPYVVGYPLVKNMLPEADY
;
A
#
# COMPACT_ATOMS: atom_id res chain seq x y z
N ARG A 1 14.78 -2.58 -23.34
CA ARG A 1 13.84 -1.86 -22.46
C ARG A 1 14.22 -0.38 -22.46
N LYS A 2 13.25 0.50 -22.62
CA LYS A 2 13.46 1.96 -22.55
C LYS A 2 13.50 2.45 -21.10
N TYR A 3 12.84 1.73 -20.20
CA TYR A 3 12.77 2.04 -18.77
C TYR A 3 13.14 0.80 -17.94
N LEU A 4 13.79 1.01 -16.81
CA LEU A 4 14.06 0.00 -15.81
C LEU A 4 12.99 0.12 -14.71
N THR A 5 12.65 -1.01 -14.09
CA THR A 5 11.85 -1.01 -12.87
C THR A 5 12.64 -0.34 -11.74
N PRO A 6 11.98 0.33 -10.78
CA PRO A 6 12.65 0.92 -9.63
C PRO A 6 13.49 -0.12 -8.88
N PHE A 7 14.67 0.29 -8.43
CA PHE A 7 15.53 -0.53 -7.59
C PHE A 7 15.33 -0.12 -6.12
N ALA A 8 14.07 -0.14 -5.68
CA ALA A 8 13.66 0.28 -4.36
C ALA A 8 13.48 -0.94 -3.42
N PRO A 9 13.76 -0.79 -2.12
CA PRO A 9 13.59 -1.85 -1.14
C PRO A 9 12.10 -2.04 -0.78
N ASP A 10 11.82 -3.16 -0.11
CA ASP A 10 10.46 -3.59 0.22
C ASP A 10 9.67 -2.59 1.09
N GLN A 11 10.32 -1.88 2.03
CA GLN A 11 9.62 -0.84 2.79
C GLN A 11 9.07 0.28 1.90
N SER A 12 9.78 0.63 0.83
CA SER A 12 9.32 1.64 -0.13
C SER A 12 8.10 1.15 -0.91
N GLY A 13 8.07 -0.13 -1.25
CA GLY A 13 6.90 -0.77 -1.86
C GLY A 13 5.69 -0.75 -0.93
N ALA A 14 5.87 -1.06 0.34
CA ALA A 14 4.79 -1.00 1.34
C ALA A 14 4.25 0.42 1.50
N VAL A 15 5.13 1.43 1.55
CA VAL A 15 4.71 2.85 1.59
C VAL A 15 3.92 3.22 0.35
N SER A 16 4.38 2.83 -0.84
CA SER A 16 3.72 3.18 -2.10
C SER A 16 2.28 2.68 -2.17
N VAL A 17 1.99 1.50 -1.63
CA VAL A 17 0.62 0.97 -1.52
C VAL A 17 -0.26 1.81 -0.59
N LEU A 18 0.28 2.23 0.56
CA LEU A 18 -0.50 2.84 1.64
C LEU A 18 -0.56 4.37 1.57
N TYR A 19 0.17 4.99 0.66
CA TYR A 19 0.47 6.42 0.63
C TYR A 19 -0.76 7.33 0.63
N GLU A 20 -1.74 7.08 -0.23
CA GLU A 20 -2.89 7.96 -0.45
C GLU A 20 -4.15 7.56 0.35
N LEU A 21 -4.03 6.64 1.29
CA LEU A 21 -5.18 6.04 1.96
C LEU A 21 -5.63 6.79 3.24
N GLY A 22 -4.98 7.91 3.58
CA GLY A 22 -5.35 8.71 4.75
C GLY A 22 -4.90 8.12 6.09
N GLY A 23 -3.81 7.36 6.09
CA GLY A 23 -3.18 6.83 7.29
C GLY A 23 -1.92 7.57 7.71
N ILE A 24 -1.45 7.27 8.92
CA ILE A 24 -0.11 7.61 9.39
C ILE A 24 0.82 6.42 9.15
N LEU A 25 1.89 6.63 8.37
CA LEU A 25 2.88 5.60 8.05
C LEU A 25 4.14 5.82 8.87
N VAL A 26 4.49 4.85 9.71
CA VAL A 26 5.68 4.94 10.56
C VAL A 26 6.70 3.91 10.09
N ILE A 27 7.81 4.40 9.58
CA ILE A 27 8.94 3.59 9.17
C ILE A 27 9.81 3.33 10.40
N CYS A 28 9.97 2.06 10.78
CA CYS A 28 10.77 1.66 11.93
C CYS A 28 12.27 1.71 11.60
N ASP A 29 12.83 2.91 11.54
CA ASP A 29 14.22 3.16 11.20
C ASP A 29 14.90 4.15 12.16
N ALA A 30 16.19 4.35 11.95
CA ALA A 30 16.97 5.39 12.63
C ALA A 30 16.91 6.76 11.93
N GLY A 31 16.21 6.87 10.79
CA GLY A 31 16.01 8.08 10.01
C GLY A 31 16.47 7.98 8.54
N GLY A 32 17.36 7.04 8.19
CA GLY A 32 17.89 6.91 6.84
C GLY A 32 16.88 6.35 5.82
N CYS A 33 16.16 5.31 6.19
CA CYS A 33 15.19 4.67 5.28
C CYS A 33 14.03 5.60 4.95
N VAL A 34 13.52 6.37 5.90
CA VAL A 34 12.46 7.36 5.63
C VAL A 34 12.95 8.44 4.64
N GLY A 35 14.20 8.85 4.74
CA GLY A 35 14.82 9.81 3.81
C GLY A 35 14.85 9.29 2.37
N ASN A 36 15.21 8.02 2.18
CA ASN A 36 15.21 7.39 0.87
C ASN A 36 13.79 7.25 0.29
N VAL A 37 12.84 6.80 1.10
CA VAL A 37 11.43 6.71 0.67
C VAL A 37 10.91 8.06 0.18
N CYS A 38 11.02 9.10 1.02
CA CYS A 38 10.49 10.43 0.71
C CYS A 38 11.27 11.16 -0.38
N GLY A 39 12.59 10.95 -0.45
CA GLY A 39 13.46 11.68 -1.38
C GLY A 39 13.56 11.05 -2.78
N PHE A 40 13.39 9.72 -2.89
CA PHE A 40 13.70 9.00 -4.13
C PHE A 40 12.63 8.00 -4.55
N ASP A 41 12.05 7.23 -3.61
CA ASP A 41 11.28 6.05 -3.97
C ASP A 41 9.78 6.32 -4.09
N GLU A 42 9.28 7.42 -3.49
CA GLU A 42 7.87 7.80 -3.55
C GLU A 42 7.68 9.10 -4.34
N PRO A 43 7.41 9.03 -5.64
CA PRO A 43 7.34 10.22 -6.50
C PRO A 43 6.19 11.17 -6.15
N ARG A 44 5.15 10.71 -5.42
CA ARG A 44 4.03 11.56 -4.97
C ARG A 44 4.43 12.49 -3.82
N TRP A 45 5.55 12.25 -3.15
CA TRP A 45 5.99 13.04 -1.99
C TRP A 45 6.02 14.55 -2.24
N PHE A 46 6.38 14.95 -3.45
CA PHE A 46 6.47 16.37 -3.83
C PHE A 46 5.14 16.98 -4.29
N SER A 47 4.12 16.18 -4.59
CA SER A 47 2.86 16.64 -5.17
C SER A 47 1.62 16.32 -4.33
N ARG A 48 1.69 15.32 -3.47
CA ARG A 48 0.57 14.86 -2.63
C ARG A 48 1.03 14.66 -1.20
N LYS A 49 0.26 15.18 -0.25
CA LYS A 49 0.60 15.06 1.17
C LYS A 49 0.22 13.69 1.72
N SER A 50 1.11 13.10 2.52
CA SER A 50 0.87 11.92 3.34
C SER A 50 1.60 12.06 4.67
N ALA A 51 1.10 11.42 5.71
CA ALA A 51 1.72 11.45 7.03
C ALA A 51 2.74 10.31 7.16
N ILE A 52 4.00 10.58 6.84
CA ILE A 52 5.10 9.61 6.96
C ILE A 52 6.08 10.08 8.03
N PHE A 53 6.43 9.17 8.94
CA PHE A 53 7.32 9.44 10.06
C PHE A 53 8.40 8.38 10.21
N SER A 54 9.57 8.79 10.66
CA SER A 54 10.60 7.90 11.19
C SER A 54 10.28 7.54 12.64
N ALA A 55 10.42 6.27 13.01
CA ALA A 55 10.43 5.87 14.41
C ALA A 55 11.59 6.52 15.18
N GLY A 56 12.68 6.86 14.47
CA GLY A 56 13.87 7.47 15.05
C GLY A 56 14.50 6.58 16.11
N LEU A 57 14.67 5.29 15.75
CA LEU A 57 15.28 4.30 16.66
C LEU A 57 16.70 4.73 17.04
N ARG A 58 17.05 4.53 18.30
CA ARG A 58 18.39 4.72 18.84
C ARG A 58 18.97 3.39 19.27
N ASP A 59 20.29 3.31 19.43
CA ASP A 59 20.99 2.09 19.85
C ASP A 59 20.35 1.47 21.09
N MET A 60 20.01 2.29 22.08
CA MET A 60 19.38 1.84 23.31
C MET A 60 17.95 1.32 23.09
N ASP A 61 17.21 1.87 22.12
CA ASP A 61 15.86 1.37 21.79
C ASP A 61 15.97 -0.02 21.15
N ALA A 62 16.98 -0.24 20.30
CA ALA A 62 17.25 -1.54 19.69
C ALA A 62 17.72 -2.59 20.71
N ILE A 63 18.62 -2.20 21.63
CA ILE A 63 19.16 -3.11 22.65
C ILE A 63 18.11 -3.51 23.70
N LEU A 64 17.28 -2.57 24.15
CA LEU A 64 16.32 -2.77 25.24
C LEU A 64 14.91 -3.13 24.76
N GLY A 65 14.65 -3.15 23.45
CA GLY A 65 13.31 -3.45 22.93
C GLY A 65 12.25 -2.42 23.39
N ARG A 66 12.54 -1.11 23.23
CA ARG A 66 11.69 -0.02 23.72
C ARG A 66 10.46 0.25 22.83
N ASP A 67 9.63 -0.77 22.62
CA ASP A 67 8.35 -0.68 21.90
C ASP A 67 7.41 0.36 22.53
N ASP A 68 7.46 0.49 23.86
CA ASP A 68 6.72 1.49 24.63
C ASP A 68 6.95 2.92 24.15
N ARG A 69 8.19 3.27 23.79
CA ARG A 69 8.55 4.60 23.27
C ARG A 69 8.00 4.84 21.88
N LEU A 70 8.05 3.83 21.01
CA LEU A 70 7.48 3.93 19.68
C LEU A 70 5.97 4.13 19.74
N VAL A 71 5.28 3.33 20.56
CA VAL A 71 3.83 3.46 20.76
C VAL A 71 3.47 4.84 21.32
N ALA A 72 4.23 5.37 22.29
CA ALA A 72 4.00 6.71 22.83
C ALA A 72 4.17 7.81 21.78
N LYS A 73 5.22 7.74 20.94
CA LYS A 73 5.43 8.68 19.83
C LYS A 73 4.29 8.62 18.81
N MET A 74 3.84 7.42 18.44
CA MET A 74 2.72 7.23 17.52
C MET A 74 1.43 7.81 18.09
N THR A 75 1.12 7.56 19.36
CA THR A 75 -0.05 8.11 20.03
C THR A 75 -0.04 9.64 19.98
N SER A 76 1.08 10.26 20.33
CA SER A 76 1.22 11.72 20.27
C SER A 76 1.12 12.30 18.85
N ALA A 77 1.51 11.56 17.84
CA ALA A 77 1.37 11.98 16.44
C ALA A 77 -0.09 11.87 15.97
N VAL A 78 -0.77 10.77 16.31
CA VAL A 78 -2.18 10.52 15.97
C VAL A 78 -3.10 11.59 16.57
N GLU A 79 -2.86 12.04 17.81
CA GLU A 79 -3.65 13.10 18.45
C GLU A 79 -3.63 14.45 17.71
N LYS A 80 -2.63 14.65 16.84
CA LYS A 80 -2.42 15.92 16.10
C LYS A 80 -2.84 15.85 14.64
N LEU A 81 -3.24 14.66 14.16
CA LEU A 81 -3.51 14.41 12.76
C LEU A 81 -4.90 13.77 12.60
N ASP A 82 -5.59 14.20 11.56
CA ASP A 82 -6.82 13.52 11.12
C ASP A 82 -6.43 12.34 10.20
N VAL A 83 -6.35 11.15 10.81
CA VAL A 83 -5.95 9.92 10.12
C VAL A 83 -6.88 8.77 10.46
N SER A 84 -7.15 7.92 9.49
CA SER A 84 -8.11 6.82 9.61
C SER A 84 -7.50 5.50 10.10
N PHE A 85 -6.17 5.36 10.01
CA PHE A 85 -5.44 4.18 10.45
C PHE A 85 -3.97 4.52 10.67
N ALA A 86 -3.24 3.59 11.29
CA ALA A 86 -1.79 3.67 11.39
C ALA A 86 -1.14 2.45 10.71
N ALA A 87 0.04 2.62 10.14
CA ALA A 87 0.86 1.53 9.61
C ALA A 87 2.27 1.58 10.19
N ILE A 88 2.78 0.44 10.61
CA ILE A 88 4.14 0.24 11.10
C ILE A 88 4.88 -0.59 10.05
N ILE A 89 5.93 -0.04 9.47
CA ILE A 89 6.65 -0.60 8.34
C ILE A 89 8.09 -0.92 8.77
N GLY A 90 8.48 -2.17 8.59
CA GLY A 90 9.79 -2.67 8.98
C GLY A 90 10.94 -2.19 8.07
N THR A 91 12.14 -2.24 8.62
CA THR A 91 13.41 -1.96 7.93
C THR A 91 14.48 -2.94 8.42
N PRO A 92 15.74 -2.88 7.94
CA PRO A 92 16.77 -3.79 8.40
C PRO A 92 16.98 -3.84 9.91
N VAL A 93 16.91 -2.71 10.60
CA VAL A 93 17.16 -2.68 12.06
C VAL A 93 16.16 -3.54 12.84
N PRO A 94 14.85 -3.30 12.76
CA PRO A 94 13.88 -4.14 13.45
C PRO A 94 13.88 -5.60 12.97
N ALA A 95 14.23 -5.86 11.71
CA ALA A 95 14.37 -7.23 11.21
C ALA A 95 15.52 -7.98 11.90
N VAL A 96 16.66 -7.33 12.11
CA VAL A 96 17.83 -7.92 12.78
C VAL A 96 17.57 -8.15 14.27
N ILE A 97 16.91 -7.23 14.96
CA ILE A 97 16.60 -7.35 16.39
C ILE A 97 15.38 -8.24 16.69
N GLY A 98 14.69 -8.74 15.66
CA GLY A 98 13.57 -9.65 15.82
C GLY A 98 12.31 -8.99 16.41
N THR A 99 11.96 -7.80 15.97
CA THR A 99 10.78 -7.05 16.42
C THR A 99 9.48 -7.85 16.26
N ASP A 100 8.69 -8.00 17.34
CA ASP A 100 7.36 -8.59 17.28
C ASP A 100 6.33 -7.57 16.78
N TYR A 101 6.16 -7.51 15.47
CA TYR A 101 5.19 -6.61 14.84
C TYR A 101 3.74 -6.86 15.26
N LYS A 102 3.38 -8.10 15.60
CA LYS A 102 2.02 -8.42 16.05
C LYS A 102 1.76 -7.85 17.45
N ALA A 103 2.72 -7.96 18.35
CA ALA A 103 2.62 -7.36 19.67
C ALA A 103 2.61 -5.83 19.55
N LEU A 104 3.51 -5.25 18.78
CA LEU A 104 3.61 -3.81 18.57
C LEU A 104 2.33 -3.23 17.95
N GLY A 105 1.75 -3.91 16.95
CA GLY A 105 0.47 -3.52 16.35
C GLY A 105 -0.67 -3.50 17.37
N ARG A 106 -0.83 -4.56 18.17
CA ARG A 106 -1.86 -4.62 19.23
C ARG A 106 -1.69 -3.53 20.30
N MET A 107 -0.45 -3.27 20.72
CA MET A 107 -0.16 -2.21 21.69
C MET A 107 -0.53 -0.83 21.14
N THR A 108 -0.16 -0.57 19.89
CA THR A 108 -0.47 0.69 19.21
C THR A 108 -1.98 0.86 19.01
N GLU A 109 -2.66 -0.17 18.52
CA GLU A 109 -4.12 -0.17 18.32
C GLU A 109 -4.87 0.11 19.62
N LYS A 110 -4.46 -0.54 20.73
CA LYS A 110 -5.04 -0.31 22.06
C LYS A 110 -4.82 1.12 22.56
N LYS A 111 -3.69 1.75 22.24
CA LYS A 111 -3.34 3.09 22.73
C LYS A 111 -3.94 4.21 21.89
N THR A 112 -3.99 4.03 20.57
CA THR A 112 -4.46 5.06 19.63
C THR A 112 -5.95 4.97 19.35
N GLY A 113 -6.56 3.80 19.54
CA GLY A 113 -7.94 3.53 19.12
C GLY A 113 -8.13 3.39 17.61
N LEU A 114 -7.05 3.48 16.83
CA LEU A 114 -7.08 3.35 15.37
C LEU A 114 -6.75 1.92 14.94
N PRO A 115 -7.30 1.45 13.81
CA PRO A 115 -6.82 0.23 13.17
C PRO A 115 -5.33 0.34 12.83
N VAL A 116 -4.56 -0.70 13.12
CA VAL A 116 -3.11 -0.72 12.87
C VAL A 116 -2.77 -1.81 11.88
N LEU A 117 -2.02 -1.47 10.83
CA LEU A 117 -1.36 -2.38 9.92
C LEU A 117 0.10 -2.55 10.36
N THR A 118 0.61 -3.77 10.32
CA THR A 118 2.03 -4.04 10.50
C THR A 118 2.56 -4.78 9.30
N ILE A 119 3.59 -4.22 8.67
CA ILE A 119 4.21 -4.76 7.48
C ILE A 119 5.66 -5.12 7.82
N ASP A 120 5.96 -6.40 7.92
CA ASP A 120 7.25 -6.96 8.31
C ASP A 120 8.26 -6.94 7.14
N THR A 121 8.48 -5.77 6.56
CA THR A 121 9.52 -5.54 5.57
C THR A 121 10.90 -5.55 6.23
N ASN A 122 11.94 -5.87 5.46
CA ASN A 122 13.29 -6.07 5.99
C ASN A 122 14.36 -5.16 5.36
N GLY A 123 13.99 -4.39 4.33
CA GLY A 123 14.88 -3.47 3.63
C GLY A 123 15.91 -4.13 2.70
N MET A 124 15.83 -5.44 2.49
CA MET A 124 16.72 -6.22 1.64
C MET A 124 15.99 -6.85 0.45
N ASP A 125 14.72 -7.16 0.59
CA ASP A 125 13.86 -7.58 -0.51
C ASP A 125 13.53 -6.39 -1.42
N LEU A 126 13.11 -6.66 -2.66
CA LEU A 126 12.69 -5.62 -3.59
C LEU A 126 11.28 -5.12 -3.28
N TYR A 127 10.94 -3.96 -3.82
CA TYR A 127 9.71 -3.23 -3.56
C TYR A 127 8.43 -4.04 -3.80
N ASP A 128 8.41 -4.93 -4.79
CA ASP A 128 7.28 -5.79 -5.11
C ASP A 128 6.88 -6.70 -3.95
N ARG A 129 7.84 -7.16 -3.15
CA ARG A 129 7.59 -7.95 -1.94
C ARG A 129 6.91 -7.13 -0.85
N GLY A 130 7.33 -5.90 -0.67
CA GLY A 130 6.67 -4.98 0.26
C GLY A 130 5.28 -4.59 -0.19
N GLN A 131 5.08 -4.38 -1.48
CA GLN A 131 3.76 -4.16 -2.06
C GLN A 131 2.83 -5.35 -1.81
N GLU A 132 3.29 -6.58 -2.08
CA GLU A 132 2.50 -7.81 -1.86
C GLU A 132 2.00 -7.92 -0.42
N LYS A 133 2.92 -7.73 0.55
CA LYS A 133 2.59 -7.74 1.98
C LYS A 133 1.58 -6.64 2.33
N ALA A 134 1.80 -5.42 1.84
CA ALA A 134 0.96 -4.27 2.14
C ALA A 134 -0.44 -4.40 1.53
N TRP A 135 -0.56 -4.80 0.27
CA TRP A 135 -1.84 -5.09 -0.38
C TRP A 135 -2.64 -6.10 0.41
N LEU A 136 -2.05 -7.24 0.73
CA LEU A 136 -2.73 -8.31 1.45
C LEU A 136 -3.16 -7.89 2.86
N ALA A 137 -2.29 -7.19 3.59
CA ALA A 137 -2.60 -6.68 4.93
C ALA A 137 -3.73 -5.64 4.90
N LEU A 138 -3.69 -4.72 3.92
CA LEU A 138 -4.70 -3.68 3.73
C LEU A 138 -6.10 -4.28 3.52
N PHE A 139 -6.23 -5.17 2.55
CA PHE A 139 -7.53 -5.76 2.24
C PHE A 139 -8.03 -6.71 3.33
N LYS A 140 -7.16 -7.47 3.98
CA LYS A 140 -7.54 -8.30 5.13
C LYS A 140 -8.05 -7.49 6.31
N LYS A 141 -7.52 -6.28 6.52
CA LYS A 141 -7.92 -5.44 7.65
C LYS A 141 -9.20 -4.65 7.37
N PHE A 142 -9.41 -4.20 6.14
CA PHE A 142 -10.45 -3.23 5.83
C PHE A 142 -11.56 -3.73 4.90
N ALA A 143 -11.31 -4.71 4.04
CA ALA A 143 -12.32 -5.33 3.22
C ALA A 143 -12.89 -6.55 3.97
N VAL A 144 -13.75 -6.30 4.96
CA VAL A 144 -14.27 -7.34 5.86
C VAL A 144 -15.77 -7.60 5.67
N ASP A 145 -16.50 -6.63 5.15
CA ASP A 145 -17.96 -6.71 5.01
C ASP A 145 -18.35 -7.31 3.66
N GLU A 146 -19.29 -8.25 3.67
CA GLU A 146 -19.95 -8.71 2.45
C GLU A 146 -20.85 -7.58 1.91
N MET A 147 -20.82 -7.34 0.60
CA MET A 147 -21.59 -6.30 -0.05
C MET A 147 -22.24 -6.82 -1.32
N PRO A 148 -23.42 -6.28 -1.71
CA PRO A 148 -23.99 -6.58 -3.00
C PRO A 148 -23.06 -6.19 -4.14
N VAL A 149 -22.91 -7.06 -5.13
CA VAL A 149 -22.11 -6.76 -6.32
C VAL A 149 -22.74 -5.63 -7.12
N GLU A 150 -21.97 -4.57 -7.37
CA GLU A 150 -22.35 -3.44 -8.21
C GLU A 150 -21.93 -3.77 -9.67
N LYS A 151 -22.91 -4.00 -10.54
CA LYS A 151 -22.66 -4.30 -11.96
C LYS A 151 -21.88 -3.20 -12.64
N GLY A 152 -20.83 -3.56 -13.37
CA GLY A 152 -19.93 -2.61 -14.03
C GLY A 152 -18.85 -2.02 -13.13
N ARG A 153 -18.83 -2.32 -11.83
CA ARG A 153 -17.76 -1.89 -10.92
C ARG A 153 -16.54 -2.79 -11.06
N VAL A 154 -15.39 -2.21 -11.39
CA VAL A 154 -14.13 -2.93 -11.58
C VAL A 154 -13.12 -2.46 -10.54
N GLY A 155 -12.64 -3.37 -9.69
CA GLY A 155 -11.55 -3.07 -8.77
C GLY A 155 -10.19 -3.21 -9.47
N ILE A 156 -9.34 -2.19 -9.43
CA ILE A 156 -7.98 -2.24 -9.98
C ILE A 156 -7.00 -2.36 -8.82
N ILE A 157 -6.28 -3.48 -8.76
CA ILE A 157 -5.34 -3.82 -7.70
C ILE A 157 -3.92 -3.89 -8.28
N GLY A 158 -2.94 -3.34 -7.55
CA GLY A 158 -1.54 -3.36 -7.96
C GLY A 158 -1.09 -2.10 -8.69
N ALA A 159 -1.96 -1.10 -8.84
CA ALA A 159 -1.57 0.17 -9.40
C ALA A 159 -0.79 0.99 -8.37
N THR A 160 0.50 1.19 -8.60
CA THR A 160 1.36 2.09 -7.82
C THR A 160 2.26 2.88 -8.76
N PRO A 161 2.77 4.05 -8.36
CA PRO A 161 3.71 4.80 -9.18
C PRO A 161 5.02 4.06 -9.47
N GLN A 162 5.41 3.13 -8.61
CA GLN A 162 6.62 2.31 -8.82
C GLN A 162 6.45 1.34 -10.01
N ASP A 163 5.23 0.86 -10.25
CA ASP A 163 4.94 -0.04 -11.38
C ASP A 163 4.53 0.73 -12.63
N LEU A 164 3.73 1.77 -12.50
CA LEU A 164 3.12 2.48 -13.63
C LEU A 164 3.88 3.74 -14.05
N SER A 165 4.79 4.24 -13.23
CA SER A 165 5.66 5.42 -13.45
C SER A 165 4.95 6.75 -13.77
N ASP A 166 3.65 6.76 -14.02
CA ASP A 166 2.85 7.95 -14.30
C ASP A 166 1.84 8.17 -13.16
N LEU A 167 1.91 9.33 -12.53
CA LEU A 167 1.01 9.68 -11.43
C LEU A 167 -0.45 9.83 -11.86
N SER A 168 -0.70 10.03 -13.15
CA SER A 168 -2.05 10.06 -13.74
C SER A 168 -2.58 8.68 -14.16
N ALA A 169 -1.81 7.61 -13.98
CA ALA A 169 -2.19 6.27 -14.46
C ALA A 169 -3.52 5.78 -13.87
N GLY A 170 -3.81 6.11 -12.60
CA GLY A 170 -5.11 5.81 -12.00
C GLY A 170 -6.27 6.49 -12.72
N ASP A 171 -6.12 7.75 -13.11
CA ASP A 171 -7.13 8.50 -13.87
C ASP A 171 -7.28 7.95 -15.29
N GLN A 172 -6.18 7.62 -15.94
CA GLN A 172 -6.18 7.01 -17.27
C GLN A 172 -6.91 5.66 -17.27
N LEU A 173 -6.64 4.82 -16.28
CA LEU A 173 -7.35 3.55 -16.11
C LEU A 173 -8.86 3.76 -15.91
N ARG A 174 -9.27 4.70 -15.06
CA ARG A 174 -10.69 5.05 -14.89
C ARG A 174 -11.34 5.51 -16.20
N GLN A 175 -10.66 6.33 -16.99
CA GLN A 175 -11.16 6.80 -18.28
C GLN A 175 -11.34 5.67 -19.30
N ILE A 176 -10.38 4.72 -19.37
CA ILE A 176 -10.46 3.56 -20.24
C ILE A 176 -11.74 2.74 -19.95
N PHE A 177 -11.97 2.46 -18.67
CA PHE A 177 -13.17 1.69 -18.26
C PHE A 177 -14.46 2.49 -18.43
N ALA A 178 -14.42 3.79 -18.18
CA ALA A 178 -15.59 4.67 -18.38
C ALA A 178 -16.04 4.71 -19.85
N ALA A 179 -15.12 4.63 -20.80
CA ALA A 179 -15.45 4.53 -22.22
C ALA A 179 -16.26 3.27 -22.57
N ASP A 180 -16.11 2.19 -21.76
CA ASP A 180 -16.88 0.96 -21.89
C ASP A 180 -18.11 0.92 -20.95
N GLY A 181 -18.50 2.05 -20.36
CA GLY A 181 -19.63 2.17 -19.46
C GLY A 181 -19.40 1.49 -18.09
N LYS A 182 -18.18 1.26 -17.69
CA LYS A 182 -17.79 0.67 -16.41
C LYS A 182 -17.21 1.71 -15.46
N LYS A 183 -17.35 1.45 -14.16
CA LYS A 183 -16.80 2.26 -13.09
C LYS A 183 -15.56 1.57 -12.49
N ALA A 184 -14.40 2.02 -12.87
CA ALA A 184 -13.16 1.52 -12.29
C ALA A 184 -12.82 2.24 -10.97
N VAL A 185 -12.38 1.46 -10.00
CA VAL A 185 -11.87 1.91 -8.69
C VAL A 185 -10.41 1.51 -8.60
N CYS A 186 -9.53 2.49 -8.57
CA CYS A 186 -8.09 2.27 -8.56
C CYS A 186 -7.56 2.44 -7.12
N TYR A 187 -7.46 1.35 -6.41
CA TYR A 187 -7.06 1.36 -5.00
C TYR A 187 -5.63 1.91 -4.84
N GLY A 188 -5.45 2.88 -3.95
CA GLY A 188 -4.14 3.47 -3.67
C GLY A 188 -3.59 4.44 -4.72
N MET A 189 -4.32 4.64 -5.84
CA MET A 189 -4.04 5.68 -6.84
C MET A 189 -5.30 6.48 -7.16
N GLY A 190 -5.67 7.36 -6.24
CA GLY A 190 -6.82 8.25 -6.34
C GLY A 190 -8.08 7.77 -5.62
N ASP A 191 -8.25 6.47 -5.39
CA ASP A 191 -9.34 5.94 -4.56
C ASP A 191 -8.80 5.56 -3.17
N GLY A 192 -9.39 6.13 -2.13
CA GLY A 192 -8.91 6.04 -0.76
C GLY A 192 -9.41 4.80 0.00
N LEU A 193 -9.25 4.83 1.34
CA LEU A 193 -9.57 3.72 2.23
C LEU A 193 -11.03 3.26 2.16
N ASP A 194 -11.98 4.18 1.97
CA ASP A 194 -13.40 3.81 1.87
C ASP A 194 -13.70 2.97 0.63
N ALA A 195 -12.94 3.18 -0.45
CA ALA A 195 -13.04 2.31 -1.61
C ALA A 195 -12.53 0.88 -1.30
N VAL A 196 -11.47 0.75 -0.50
CA VAL A 196 -10.97 -0.56 -0.04
C VAL A 196 -12.00 -1.27 0.83
N LYS A 197 -12.68 -0.58 1.75
CA LYS A 197 -13.76 -1.15 2.55
C LYS A 197 -14.90 -1.71 1.69
N GLN A 198 -15.12 -1.12 0.52
CA GLN A 198 -16.17 -1.52 -0.43
C GLN A 198 -15.69 -2.54 -1.49
N ALA A 199 -14.52 -3.14 -1.32
CA ALA A 199 -13.93 -4.01 -2.34
C ALA A 199 -14.79 -5.23 -2.71
N ALA A 200 -15.58 -5.75 -1.76
CA ALA A 200 -16.51 -6.86 -2.01
C ALA A 200 -17.62 -6.53 -3.04
N SER A 201 -17.91 -5.25 -3.28
CA SER A 201 -18.93 -4.83 -4.26
C SER A 201 -18.43 -4.84 -5.71
N ALA A 202 -17.14 -5.11 -5.97
CA ALA A 202 -16.62 -5.18 -7.33
C ALA A 202 -17.19 -6.39 -8.10
N GLU A 203 -17.63 -6.17 -9.34
CA GLU A 203 -18.03 -7.26 -10.24
C GLU A 203 -16.86 -8.19 -10.56
N TYR A 204 -15.69 -7.61 -10.74
CA TYR A 204 -14.42 -8.33 -10.85
C TYR A 204 -13.24 -7.41 -10.52
N ASN A 205 -12.09 -8.01 -10.26
CA ASN A 205 -10.84 -7.29 -10.04
C ASN A 205 -9.90 -7.43 -11.25
N LEU A 206 -9.25 -6.34 -11.64
CA LEU A 206 -8.14 -6.32 -12.57
C LEU A 206 -6.84 -6.21 -11.80
N VAL A 207 -5.96 -7.18 -11.96
CA VAL A 207 -4.63 -7.23 -11.35
C VAL A 207 -3.62 -6.70 -12.34
N VAL A 208 -3.11 -5.50 -12.13
CA VAL A 208 -2.18 -4.81 -13.04
C VAL A 208 -0.71 -4.98 -12.67
N SER A 209 -0.42 -5.52 -11.48
CA SER A 209 0.92 -5.88 -11.03
C SER A 209 0.94 -7.26 -10.38
N PRO A 210 1.99 -8.07 -10.59
CA PRO A 210 2.15 -9.36 -9.91
C PRO A 210 2.09 -9.27 -8.38
N SER A 211 2.52 -8.16 -7.79
CA SER A 211 2.51 -7.92 -6.34
C SER A 211 1.10 -7.96 -5.73
N ALA A 212 0.05 -7.77 -6.53
CA ALA A 212 -1.34 -7.77 -6.06
C ALA A 212 -2.07 -9.12 -6.26
N LEU A 213 -1.40 -10.14 -6.82
CA LEU A 213 -2.03 -11.41 -7.17
C LEU A 213 -2.58 -12.15 -5.94
N GLU A 214 -1.82 -12.21 -4.86
CA GLU A 214 -2.25 -12.87 -3.61
C GLU A 214 -3.46 -12.17 -2.98
N THR A 215 -3.54 -10.85 -3.12
CA THR A 215 -4.70 -10.07 -2.68
C THR A 215 -5.94 -10.38 -3.52
N ALA A 216 -5.81 -10.50 -4.83
CA ALA A 216 -6.92 -10.88 -5.71
C ALA A 216 -7.43 -12.30 -5.39
N LYS A 217 -6.53 -13.26 -5.16
CA LYS A 217 -6.89 -14.61 -4.70
C LYS A 217 -7.61 -14.59 -3.35
N TYR A 218 -7.15 -13.75 -2.42
CA TYR A 218 -7.81 -13.56 -1.12
C TYR A 218 -9.24 -13.05 -1.30
N LEU A 219 -9.45 -12.00 -2.11
CA LEU A 219 -10.79 -11.44 -2.37
C LEU A 219 -11.71 -12.44 -3.07
N GLN A 220 -11.18 -13.23 -4.01
CA GLN A 220 -11.94 -14.31 -4.65
C GLN A 220 -12.35 -15.39 -3.63
N LYS A 221 -11.44 -15.79 -2.75
CA LYS A 221 -11.75 -16.78 -1.71
C LYS A 221 -12.75 -16.26 -0.68
N GLN A 222 -12.62 -14.99 -0.29
CA GLN A 222 -13.41 -14.39 0.79
C GLN A 222 -14.82 -13.97 0.31
N PHE A 223 -14.93 -13.37 -0.86
CA PHE A 223 -16.15 -12.74 -1.36
C PHE A 223 -16.66 -13.34 -2.69
N GLY A 224 -15.93 -14.28 -3.27
CA GLY A 224 -16.25 -14.82 -4.60
C GLY A 224 -15.95 -13.87 -5.77
N THR A 225 -15.34 -12.71 -5.52
CA THR A 225 -15.03 -11.71 -6.56
C THR A 225 -14.01 -12.26 -7.55
N PRO A 226 -14.35 -12.51 -8.83
CA PRO A 226 -13.41 -13.03 -9.81
C PRO A 226 -12.33 -11.99 -10.12
N TYR A 227 -11.20 -12.44 -10.67
CA TYR A 227 -10.15 -11.54 -11.12
C TYR A 227 -9.56 -11.92 -12.47
N VAL A 228 -9.02 -10.92 -13.16
CA VAL A 228 -8.29 -11.04 -14.41
C VAL A 228 -6.91 -10.41 -14.22
N VAL A 229 -5.87 -11.07 -14.73
CA VAL A 229 -4.50 -10.53 -14.68
C VAL A 229 -4.16 -9.92 -16.04
N GLY A 230 -3.70 -8.68 -16.02
CA GLY A 230 -3.30 -7.98 -17.25
C GLY A 230 -3.39 -6.47 -17.12
N TYR A 231 -3.11 -5.80 -18.23
CA TYR A 231 -3.24 -4.36 -18.34
C TYR A 231 -4.15 -4.02 -19.53
N PRO A 232 -5.11 -3.08 -19.40
CA PRO A 232 -6.00 -2.76 -20.51
C PRO A 232 -5.20 -2.01 -21.59
N LEU A 233 -4.95 -2.69 -22.70
CA LEU A 233 -4.34 -2.10 -23.87
C LEU A 233 -5.43 -1.56 -24.78
N VAL A 234 -5.39 -0.26 -25.08
CA VAL A 234 -6.25 0.33 -26.08
C VAL A 234 -5.70 -0.06 -27.45
N LYS A 235 -6.56 -0.64 -28.31
CA LYS A 235 -6.19 -1.20 -29.62
C LYS A 235 -5.35 -0.26 -30.51
N ASN A 236 -5.48 1.04 -30.32
CA ASN A 236 -4.79 2.09 -31.08
C ASN A 236 -3.47 2.58 -30.44
N MET A 237 -3.05 2.01 -29.31
CA MET A 237 -1.79 2.37 -28.62
C MET A 237 -0.64 1.39 -28.90
N LEU A 238 -0.90 0.27 -29.56
CA LEU A 238 0.16 -0.58 -30.05
C LEU A 238 0.65 0.04 -31.35
N PRO A 239 1.94 0.49 -31.45
CA PRO A 239 2.52 0.73 -32.76
C PRO A 239 2.36 -0.54 -33.58
N GLU A 240 1.93 -0.44 -34.83
CA GLU A 240 1.97 -1.54 -35.77
C GLU A 240 3.38 -2.14 -35.69
N ALA A 241 3.47 -3.34 -35.13
CA ALA A 241 4.76 -4.03 -35.12
C ALA A 241 4.95 -4.55 -36.54
N ASP A 242 5.82 -3.90 -37.27
CA ASP A 242 6.41 -4.48 -38.48
C ASP A 242 7.18 -5.73 -38.03
N TYR A 243 6.61 -6.91 -38.29
CA TYR A 243 7.26 -8.20 -38.16
C TYR A 243 8.07 -8.52 -39.42
#